data_a1061fdd06b9bbc2a3a31fb7c00fc444
#
_entry.id   a1061fdd06b9bbc2a3a31fb7c00fc444
#
_cell.length_a   1.000
_cell.length_b   1.000
_cell.length_c   1.000
_cell.angle_alpha   90.00
_cell.angle_beta   90.00
_cell.angle_gamma   90.00
#
_symmetry.space_group_name_H-M   'P 1'
#
loop_
_entity.id
_entity.type
_entity.pdbx_description
1 polymer ?
#
loop_
_entity_poly.entity_id
_entity_poly.type
_entity_poly.pdbx_seq_one_letter_code
_entity_poly.pdbx_strand_id
1 'polypeptide(L)'
;MSTHLYHSERLGRDHLLDIAAHGFDRVELFATRTHFDYHSTAAVADLQQWLAEAGLELHGVHAPIGESFSGDRWGPPLTLASTDAATRARAMEETEHALHIARRIPFGVMVVHLGLPRSDDLPR
;
A
#
# COMPACT_ATOMS: atom_id res chain seq x y z
N MET A 1 9.35 1.29 9.95
CA MET A 1 8.17 2.19 10.15
C MET A 1 7.25 2.08 8.93
N SER A 2 5.99 1.88 9.14
CA SER A 2 5.00 1.80 8.06
C SER A 2 4.18 3.08 7.96
N THR A 3 3.86 3.51 6.73
CA THR A 3 2.93 4.63 6.51
C THR A 3 1.50 4.30 6.94
N HIS A 4 1.23 3.04 7.31
CA HIS A 4 -0.05 2.64 7.88
C HIS A 4 -0.48 3.52 9.07
N LEU A 5 0.48 4.07 9.79
CA LEU A 5 0.22 5.01 10.89
C LEU A 5 -0.64 6.20 10.44
N TYR A 6 -0.50 6.62 9.18
CA TYR A 6 -1.24 7.74 8.58
C TYR A 6 -2.31 7.27 7.60
N HIS A 7 -2.76 6.03 7.71
CA HIS A 7 -3.59 5.37 6.70
C HIS A 7 -4.92 6.09 6.41
N SER A 8 -5.49 6.77 7.38
CA SER A 8 -6.73 7.54 7.20
C SER A 8 -6.55 8.83 6.41
N GLU A 9 -5.30 9.22 6.12
CA GLU A 9 -4.96 10.45 5.41
C GLU A 9 -4.28 10.12 4.09
N ARG A 10 -4.33 11.05 3.14
CA ARG A 10 -3.53 11.00 1.94
C ARG A 10 -2.07 11.23 2.32
N LEU A 11 -1.19 10.30 1.94
CA LEU A 11 0.23 10.42 2.21
C LEU A 11 0.81 11.68 1.54
N GLY A 12 1.54 12.46 2.32
CA GLY A 12 2.19 13.67 1.86
C GLY A 12 3.63 13.76 2.34
N ARG A 13 4.32 14.78 1.86
CA ARG A 13 5.72 15.07 2.21
C ARG A 13 5.92 15.16 3.72
N ASP A 14 5.01 15.83 4.43
CA ASP A 14 5.14 16.08 5.87
C ASP A 14 5.08 14.80 6.70
N HIS A 15 4.33 13.80 6.27
CA HIS A 15 4.31 12.49 6.92
C HIS A 15 5.69 11.82 6.90
N LEU A 16 6.36 11.88 5.76
CA LEU A 16 7.69 11.29 5.61
C LEU A 16 8.75 12.05 6.39
N LEU A 17 8.67 13.37 6.41
CA LEU A 17 9.56 14.19 7.23
C LEU A 17 9.37 13.91 8.72
N ASP A 18 8.14 13.68 9.16
CA ASP A 18 7.83 13.32 10.54
C ASP A 18 8.46 11.97 10.92
N ILE A 19 8.34 10.98 10.04
CA ILE A 19 8.97 9.66 10.24
C ILE A 19 10.49 9.81 10.38
N ALA A 20 11.11 10.56 9.49
CA ALA A 20 12.55 10.81 9.51
C ALA A 20 12.98 11.56 10.79
N ALA A 21 12.17 12.52 11.24
CA ALA A 21 12.45 13.30 12.45
C ALA A 21 12.43 12.42 13.72
N HIS A 22 11.74 11.30 13.71
CA HIS A 22 11.72 10.32 14.80
C HIS A 22 12.90 9.32 14.75
N GLY A 23 13.85 9.51 13.83
CA GLY A 23 15.07 8.72 13.76
C GLY A 23 15.01 7.48 12.88
N PHE A 24 13.94 7.30 12.11
CA PHE A 24 13.84 6.22 11.14
C PHE A 24 14.55 6.59 9.83
N ASP A 25 15.20 5.59 9.21
CA ASP A 25 15.86 5.73 7.90
C ASP A 25 15.20 4.90 6.81
N ARG A 26 14.23 4.06 7.17
CA ARG A 26 13.50 3.18 6.25
C ARG A 26 12.01 3.26 6.50
N VAL A 27 11.24 3.09 5.43
CA VAL A 27 9.78 3.13 5.49
C VAL A 27 9.18 2.03 4.63
N GLU A 28 8.07 1.46 5.10
CA GLU A 28 7.18 0.61 4.33
C GLU A 28 5.98 1.43 3.89
N LEU A 29 5.68 1.40 2.59
CA LEU A 29 4.49 2.04 2.04
C LEU A 29 3.29 1.11 2.17
N PHE A 30 2.23 1.59 2.80
CA PHE A 30 0.95 0.90 2.82
C PHE A 30 0.14 1.31 1.60
N ALA A 31 0.04 0.43 0.61
CA ALA A 31 -0.58 0.74 -0.65
C ALA A 31 -2.10 0.55 -0.62
N THR A 32 -2.83 1.61 -0.30
CA THR A 32 -4.27 1.73 -0.51
C THR A 32 -4.49 2.99 -1.32
N ARG A 33 -5.29 2.95 -2.39
CA ARG A 33 -5.41 4.06 -3.33
C ARG A 33 -5.85 5.37 -2.68
N THR A 34 -6.66 5.32 -1.65
CA THR A 34 -7.08 6.51 -0.89
C THR A 34 -5.96 7.12 -0.05
N HIS A 35 -4.99 6.30 0.37
CA HIS A 35 -3.82 6.76 1.09
C HIS A 35 -2.69 7.18 0.14
N PHE A 36 -2.43 6.36 -0.86
CA PHE A 36 -1.42 6.60 -1.88
C PHE A 36 -1.90 6.04 -3.22
N ASP A 37 -2.15 6.91 -4.20
CA ASP A 37 -2.63 6.47 -5.50
C ASP A 37 -1.49 5.89 -6.35
N TYR A 38 -1.23 4.62 -6.17
CA TYR A 38 -0.18 3.90 -6.89
C TYR A 38 -0.48 3.70 -8.38
N HIS A 39 -1.70 4.02 -8.84
CA HIS A 39 -2.02 4.10 -10.27
C HIS A 39 -1.49 5.38 -10.91
N SER A 40 -1.19 6.41 -10.14
CA SER A 40 -0.71 7.69 -10.62
C SER A 40 0.80 7.72 -10.74
N THR A 41 1.31 7.89 -11.95
CA THR A 41 2.75 8.06 -12.17
C THR A 41 3.28 9.33 -11.53
N ALA A 42 2.47 10.39 -11.48
CA ALA A 42 2.83 11.63 -10.79
C ALA A 42 2.96 11.42 -9.28
N ALA A 43 2.04 10.65 -8.67
CA ALA A 43 2.12 10.34 -7.25
C ALA A 43 3.38 9.54 -6.91
N VAL A 44 3.75 8.58 -7.75
CA VAL A 44 4.99 7.81 -7.55
C VAL A 44 6.23 8.70 -7.69
N ALA A 45 6.22 9.63 -8.64
CA ALA A 45 7.30 10.58 -8.80
C ALA A 45 7.44 11.50 -7.57
N ASP A 46 6.33 11.98 -7.03
CA ASP A 46 6.30 12.79 -5.83
C ASP A 46 6.85 12.00 -4.63
N LEU A 47 6.44 10.76 -4.47
CA LEU A 47 6.93 9.88 -3.41
C LEU A 47 8.46 9.73 -3.49
N GLN A 48 8.99 9.50 -4.69
CA GLN A 48 10.43 9.38 -4.90
C GLN A 48 11.17 10.63 -4.42
N GLN A 49 10.66 11.80 -4.77
CA GLN A 49 11.24 13.07 -4.37
C GLN A 49 11.16 13.28 -2.84
N TRP A 50 10.00 13.00 -2.23
CA TRP A 50 9.82 13.14 -0.80
C TRP A 50 10.73 12.22 0.01
N LEU A 51 10.90 10.97 -0.45
CA LEU A 51 11.82 10.03 0.19
C LEU A 51 13.26 10.55 0.16
N ALA A 52 13.69 11.08 -0.98
CA ALA A 52 15.03 11.67 -1.12
C ALA A 52 15.21 12.87 -0.19
N GLU A 53 14.24 13.77 -0.13
CA GLU A 53 14.28 14.95 0.74
C GLU A 53 14.32 14.56 2.22
N ALA A 54 13.58 13.54 2.62
CA ALA A 54 13.51 13.06 4.00
C ALA A 54 14.71 12.17 4.39
N GLY A 55 15.51 11.71 3.43
CA GLY A 55 16.59 10.77 3.68
C GLY A 55 16.09 9.37 4.05
N LEU A 56 14.94 8.99 3.52
CA LEU A 56 14.32 7.68 3.76
C LEU A 56 14.51 6.75 2.58
N GLU A 57 14.77 5.48 2.88
CA GLU A 57 14.76 4.39 1.91
C GLU A 57 13.40 3.68 1.93
N LEU A 58 12.86 3.40 0.76
CA LEU A 58 11.68 2.54 0.64
C LEU A 58 12.13 1.09 0.81
N HIS A 59 11.90 0.54 1.99
CA HIS A 59 12.26 -0.83 2.33
C HIS A 59 11.30 -1.84 1.69
N GLY A 60 10.00 -1.55 1.74
CA GLY A 60 8.99 -2.45 1.26
C GLY A 60 7.68 -1.77 0.96
N VAL A 61 6.81 -2.52 0.30
CA VAL A 61 5.43 -2.10 -0.01
C VAL A 61 4.49 -3.17 0.53
N HIS A 62 3.49 -2.74 1.29
CA HIS A 62 2.38 -3.59 1.69
C HIS A 62 1.33 -3.51 0.59
N ALA A 63 1.07 -4.63 -0.08
CA ALA A 63 0.09 -4.71 -1.16
C ALA A 63 -1.32 -4.32 -0.68
N PRO A 64 -2.16 -3.77 -1.57
CA PRO A 64 -3.50 -3.34 -1.18
C PRO A 64 -4.37 -4.51 -0.72
N ILE A 65 -5.08 -4.30 0.38
CA ILE A 65 -6.02 -5.29 0.96
C ILE A 65 -7.47 -4.90 0.74
N GLY A 66 -7.71 -3.69 0.32
CA GLY A 66 -9.02 -3.17 -0.03
C GLY A 66 -8.88 -2.07 -1.07
N GLU A 67 -9.96 -1.79 -1.80
CA GLU A 67 -9.94 -0.79 -2.86
C GLU A 67 -9.82 0.62 -2.33
N SER A 68 -10.34 0.86 -1.12
CA SER A 68 -10.35 2.16 -0.48
C SER A 68 -10.53 2.05 1.03
N PHE A 69 -10.15 3.12 1.72
CA PHE A 69 -10.45 3.32 3.13
C PHE A 69 -10.87 4.77 3.33
N SER A 70 -12.10 4.99 3.77
CA SER A 70 -12.67 6.32 3.94
C SER A 70 -13.70 6.32 5.06
N GLY A 71 -13.68 7.35 5.93
CA GLY A 71 -14.60 7.45 7.05
C GLY A 71 -14.56 6.23 7.96
N ASP A 72 -13.37 5.72 8.25
CA ASP A 72 -13.11 4.52 9.06
C ASP A 72 -13.75 3.23 8.50
N ARG A 73 -14.03 3.20 7.19
CA ARG A 73 -14.60 2.05 6.50
C ARG A 73 -13.74 1.63 5.32
N TRP A 74 -13.54 0.32 5.22
CA TRP A 74 -12.96 -0.30 4.03
C TRP A 74 -13.98 -0.37 2.90
N GLY A 75 -13.52 -0.07 1.69
CA GLY A 75 -14.24 -0.40 0.46
C GLY A 75 -14.18 -1.89 0.16
N PRO A 76 -14.56 -2.30 -1.06
CA PRO A 76 -14.52 -3.72 -1.44
C PRO A 76 -13.15 -4.34 -1.16
N PRO A 77 -13.10 -5.55 -0.57
CA PRO A 77 -11.84 -6.21 -0.27
C PRO A 77 -11.14 -6.70 -1.53
N LEU A 78 -9.82 -6.68 -1.51
CA LEU A 78 -8.97 -7.26 -2.55
C LEU A 78 -8.42 -8.58 -2.02
N THR A 79 -9.10 -9.67 -2.34
CA THR A 79 -8.83 -11.00 -1.80
C THR A 79 -8.27 -11.92 -2.87
N LEU A 80 -6.97 -12.22 -2.78
CA LEU A 80 -6.27 -13.09 -3.72
C LEU A 80 -6.74 -14.54 -3.64
N ALA A 81 -7.19 -14.97 -2.49
CA ALA A 81 -7.67 -16.33 -2.25
C ALA A 81 -9.18 -16.47 -2.42
N SER A 82 -9.87 -15.51 -3.01
CA SER A 82 -11.32 -15.59 -3.23
C SER A 82 -11.68 -16.75 -4.16
N THR A 83 -12.83 -17.39 -3.91
CA THR A 83 -13.40 -18.38 -4.80
C THR A 83 -14.01 -17.75 -6.06
N ASP A 84 -14.31 -16.47 -6.01
CA ASP A 84 -14.79 -15.71 -7.17
C ASP A 84 -13.63 -15.29 -8.07
N ALA A 85 -13.67 -15.73 -9.35
CA ALA A 85 -12.61 -15.47 -10.30
C ALA A 85 -12.42 -13.98 -10.60
N ALA A 86 -13.50 -13.21 -10.66
CA ALA A 86 -13.42 -11.77 -10.91
C ALA A 86 -12.76 -11.03 -9.75
N THR A 87 -13.07 -11.41 -8.52
CA THR A 87 -12.44 -10.85 -7.33
C THR A 87 -10.95 -11.16 -7.29
N ARG A 88 -10.55 -12.41 -7.60
CA ARG A 88 -9.13 -12.78 -7.66
C ARG A 88 -8.38 -11.99 -8.73
N ALA A 89 -8.97 -11.85 -9.92
CA ALA A 89 -8.34 -11.11 -11.02
C ALA A 89 -8.11 -9.64 -10.63
N ARG A 90 -9.09 -9.02 -9.98
CA ARG A 90 -8.99 -7.65 -9.52
C ARG A 90 -7.92 -7.48 -8.44
N ALA A 91 -7.87 -8.39 -7.47
CA ALA A 91 -6.85 -8.37 -6.44
C ALA A 91 -5.44 -8.54 -7.02
N MET A 92 -5.29 -9.42 -8.02
CA MET A 92 -4.02 -9.62 -8.72
C MET A 92 -3.61 -8.37 -9.48
N GLU A 93 -4.54 -7.75 -10.20
CA GLU A 93 -4.28 -6.53 -10.96
C GLU A 93 -3.81 -5.39 -10.05
N GLU A 94 -4.49 -5.15 -8.94
CA GLU A 94 -4.11 -4.12 -7.98
C GLU A 94 -2.76 -4.41 -7.32
N THR A 95 -2.49 -5.66 -7.01
CA THR A 95 -1.18 -6.09 -6.48
C THR A 95 -0.06 -5.82 -7.48
N GLU A 96 -0.29 -6.10 -8.76
CA GLU A 96 0.68 -5.81 -9.84
C GLU A 96 0.92 -4.30 -9.99
N HIS A 97 -0.13 -3.49 -9.92
CA HIS A 97 0.01 -2.04 -9.96
C HIS A 97 0.90 -1.54 -8.81
N ALA A 98 0.69 -2.03 -7.60
CA ALA A 98 1.54 -1.67 -6.47
C ALA A 98 2.98 -2.14 -6.66
N LEU A 99 3.19 -3.33 -7.24
CA LEU A 99 4.51 -3.85 -7.55
C LEU A 99 5.26 -2.96 -8.56
N HIS A 100 4.55 -2.34 -9.49
CA HIS A 100 5.15 -1.47 -10.49
C HIS A 100 5.81 -0.21 -9.91
N ILE A 101 5.56 0.13 -8.65
CA ILE A 101 6.31 1.19 -7.96
C ILE A 101 7.81 0.91 -8.05
N ALA A 102 8.23 -0.37 -7.99
CA ALA A 102 9.63 -0.77 -8.06
C ALA A 102 10.33 -0.35 -9.35
N ARG A 103 9.61 -0.09 -10.41
CA ARG A 103 10.20 0.41 -11.67
C ARG A 103 10.83 1.79 -11.50
N ARG A 104 10.34 2.57 -10.56
CA ARG A 104 10.83 3.92 -10.30
C ARG A 104 11.52 4.04 -8.94
N ILE A 105 10.99 3.37 -7.93
CA ILE A 105 11.53 3.37 -6.57
C ILE A 105 11.76 1.91 -6.16
N PRO A 106 12.99 1.39 -6.31
CA PRO A 106 13.29 0.01 -5.93
C PRO A 106 13.01 -0.25 -4.46
N PHE A 107 12.45 -1.42 -4.16
CA PHE A 107 12.27 -1.89 -2.80
C PHE A 107 12.53 -3.40 -2.75
N GLY A 108 12.87 -3.91 -1.57
CA GLY A 108 13.32 -5.30 -1.42
C GLY A 108 12.25 -6.28 -0.96
N VAL A 109 11.14 -5.81 -0.41
CA VAL A 109 10.12 -6.65 0.22
C VAL A 109 8.72 -6.19 -0.20
N MET A 110 7.87 -7.15 -0.53
CA MET A 110 6.44 -6.90 -0.70
C MET A 110 5.66 -7.81 0.23
N VAL A 111 4.82 -7.21 1.08
CA VAL A 111 3.92 -7.96 1.95
C VAL A 111 2.59 -8.12 1.24
N VAL A 112 2.14 -9.36 1.10
CA VAL A 112 0.89 -9.70 0.42
C VAL A 112 0.02 -10.52 1.37
N HIS A 113 -1.19 -10.05 1.60
CA HIS A 113 -2.20 -10.84 2.31
C HIS A 113 -3.06 -11.58 1.30
N LEU A 114 -3.30 -12.85 1.53
CA LEU A 114 -4.16 -13.65 0.67
C LEU A 114 -5.64 -13.30 0.83
N GLY A 115 -5.98 -12.69 1.94
CA GLY A 115 -7.32 -12.28 2.33
C GLY A 115 -7.73 -12.91 3.65
N LEU A 116 -8.84 -12.44 4.20
CA LEU A 116 -9.43 -13.02 5.38
C LEU A 116 -10.50 -14.02 4.95
N PRO A 117 -10.56 -15.23 5.56
CA PRO A 117 -11.61 -16.16 5.28
C PRO A 117 -12.95 -15.55 5.73
N ARG A 118 -13.97 -15.68 4.90
CA ARG A 118 -15.32 -15.37 5.31
C ARG A 118 -15.83 -16.49 6.21
N SER A 119 -16.82 -16.19 7.05
CA SER A 119 -17.45 -17.20 7.90
C SER A 119 -17.98 -18.39 7.08
N ASP A 120 -18.38 -18.13 5.83
CA ASP A 120 -18.90 -19.13 4.90
C ASP A 120 -17.81 -20.01 4.29
N ASP A 121 -16.57 -19.56 4.31
CA ASP A 121 -15.39 -20.27 3.77
C ASP A 121 -14.71 -21.14 4.83
N LEU A 122 -15.14 -21.06 6.08
CA LEU A 122 -14.56 -21.84 7.16
C LEU A 122 -15.15 -23.27 7.15
N PRO A 123 -14.33 -24.30 7.39
CA PRO A 123 -14.82 -25.66 7.54
C PRO A 123 -15.84 -25.73 8.68
N ARG A 124 -16.98 -26.29 8.40
CA ARG A 124 -17.99 -26.51 9.42
C ARG A 124 -17.66 -27.75 10.23
#